data_e9010cb1f056d80f880089f15fdb15d8
#
_entry.id   e9010cb1f056d80f880089f15fdb15d8
#
_cell.length_a   1.000
_cell.length_b   1.000
_cell.length_c   1.000
_cell.angle_alpha   90.00
_cell.angle_beta   90.00
_cell.angle_gamma   90.00
#
_symmetry.space_group_name_H-M   'P 1'
#
loop_
_entity.id
_entity.type
_entity.pdbx_description
1 polymer ?
#
loop_
_entity_poly.entity_id
_entity_poly.type
_entity_poly.pdbx_seq_one_letter_code
_entity_poly.pdbx_strand_id
1 'polypeptide(L)'
;MAEQPSITVTPERALIDVAREIRVSGFPAYAFITVTASMTMCGAPWRSQAVFVAGHDGALDLARDCPVSGSYAEPSAMGIVWSMACEDVASVVFPPDRTEPLAIRIEASDGRQTAAATLVQEFQAEGVTHRAVREQVGGMTVSGELYTPAGPGPHPLVIYMNGSSGGVNAPRAALFASRGYQCLALAIFHYEGRPKYLNDMPLEYFEHALRWARAELAPRDGFVALSGISRGGETSLLVASHYPDLVSAVVAYVPSPVMHGVVSAGAPGTGRDAQVWTKAGAPLPHLWQDNASANWDAAYASQPPYRQTHAFLSATRDSAAFERARIPVENYPGPVMLVSASDDGFWPSTAYSEIVMRRRQAHGLPTFHHVCMGAGHHVHYPCLPATLISKPHAMSGLLLDAGGTPSANAAGNEGSYLAVLDFLGRVGGVAR
;
A
#
# COMPACT_ATOMS: atom_id res chain seq x y z
N MET A 1 -32.56 -34.20 -15.79
CA MET A 1 -31.86 -34.40 -14.51
C MET A 1 -31.60 -33.01 -13.96
N ALA A 2 -31.90 -32.74 -12.71
CA ALA A 2 -31.52 -31.45 -12.12
C ALA A 2 -29.98 -31.35 -12.17
N GLU A 3 -29.47 -30.24 -12.63
CA GLU A 3 -28.04 -29.95 -12.66
C GLU A 3 -27.52 -29.90 -11.23
N GLN A 4 -26.36 -30.49 -10.94
CA GLN A 4 -25.80 -30.46 -9.59
C GLN A 4 -25.23 -29.06 -9.32
N PRO A 5 -25.38 -28.52 -8.10
CA PRO A 5 -24.79 -27.26 -7.72
C PRO A 5 -23.27 -27.22 -7.94
N SER A 6 -22.79 -26.17 -8.53
CA SER A 6 -21.38 -25.96 -8.83
C SER A 6 -20.94 -24.51 -8.66
N ILE A 7 -19.67 -24.29 -8.36
CA ILE A 7 -19.00 -23.00 -8.36
C ILE A 7 -17.87 -23.05 -9.37
N THR A 8 -17.84 -22.09 -10.29
CA THR A 8 -16.74 -21.91 -11.24
C THR A 8 -15.98 -20.65 -10.87
N VAL A 9 -14.66 -20.74 -10.78
CA VAL A 9 -13.74 -19.61 -10.54
C VAL A 9 -12.78 -19.53 -11.72
N THR A 10 -12.74 -18.40 -12.41
CA THR A 10 -11.90 -18.22 -13.61
C THR A 10 -11.09 -16.91 -13.53
N PRO A 11 -9.76 -16.98 -13.60
CA PRO A 11 -8.91 -18.16 -13.38
C PRO A 11 -8.95 -18.64 -11.92
N GLU A 12 -8.79 -19.94 -11.68
CA GLU A 12 -8.74 -20.50 -10.33
C GLU A 12 -7.49 -20.04 -9.57
N ARG A 13 -6.36 -19.97 -10.28
CA ARG A 13 -5.06 -19.54 -9.73
C ARG A 13 -4.50 -18.38 -10.58
N ALA A 14 -4.18 -17.25 -9.94
CA ALA A 14 -3.48 -16.12 -10.57
C ALA A 14 -2.95 -15.14 -9.49
N LEU A 15 -2.21 -14.13 -9.94
CA LEU A 15 -1.75 -13.03 -9.08
C LEU A 15 -2.95 -12.31 -8.42
N ILE A 16 -2.71 -11.74 -7.24
CA ILE A 16 -3.75 -11.05 -6.46
C ILE A 16 -4.36 -9.84 -7.18
N ASP A 17 -3.65 -9.25 -8.14
CA ASP A 17 -4.10 -8.12 -8.95
C ASP A 17 -4.93 -8.51 -10.17
N VAL A 18 -5.25 -9.81 -10.32
CA VAL A 18 -6.14 -10.34 -11.35
C VAL A 18 -7.50 -10.64 -10.71
N ALA A 19 -8.52 -9.88 -11.08
CA ALA A 19 -9.90 -10.16 -10.66
C ALA A 19 -10.36 -11.55 -11.15
N ARG A 20 -11.24 -12.19 -10.39
CA ARG A 20 -11.79 -13.50 -10.72
C ARG A 20 -13.22 -13.35 -11.21
N GLU A 21 -13.59 -14.18 -12.15
CA GLU A 21 -14.99 -14.44 -12.48
C GLU A 21 -15.46 -15.58 -11.57
N ILE A 22 -16.44 -15.32 -10.71
CA ILE A 22 -16.98 -16.30 -9.77
C ILE A 22 -18.45 -16.48 -10.08
N ARG A 23 -18.81 -17.68 -10.57
CA ARG A 23 -20.18 -18.06 -10.94
C ARG A 23 -20.64 -19.26 -10.14
N VAL A 24 -21.90 -19.24 -9.74
CA VAL A 24 -22.61 -20.31 -9.06
C VAL A 24 -23.74 -20.77 -9.95
N SER A 25 -23.99 -22.07 -10.08
CA SER A 25 -25.08 -22.61 -10.90
C SER A 25 -25.63 -23.91 -10.32
N GLY A 26 -26.76 -24.41 -10.91
CA GLY A 26 -27.37 -25.68 -10.55
C GLY A 26 -28.25 -25.65 -9.30
N PHE A 27 -28.57 -24.45 -8.77
CA PHE A 27 -29.52 -24.28 -7.70
C PHE A 27 -30.95 -24.06 -8.22
N PRO A 28 -32.00 -24.22 -7.39
CA PRO A 28 -33.35 -23.89 -7.80
C PRO A 28 -33.50 -22.41 -8.19
N ALA A 29 -34.32 -22.12 -9.20
CA ALA A 29 -34.66 -20.77 -9.60
C ALA A 29 -35.18 -19.95 -8.40
N TYR A 30 -34.66 -18.72 -8.27
CA TYR A 30 -35.05 -17.78 -7.20
C TYR A 30 -34.75 -18.26 -5.78
N ALA A 31 -33.94 -19.29 -5.60
CA ALA A 31 -33.51 -19.72 -4.27
C ALA A 31 -32.60 -18.66 -3.62
N PHE A 32 -32.69 -18.55 -2.30
CA PHE A 32 -31.70 -17.81 -1.53
C PHE A 32 -30.43 -18.66 -1.42
N ILE A 33 -29.31 -18.11 -1.90
CA ILE A 33 -28.01 -18.76 -1.89
C ILE A 33 -27.10 -18.00 -0.95
N THR A 34 -26.64 -18.67 0.10
CA THR A 34 -25.57 -18.15 0.97
C THR A 34 -24.23 -18.52 0.37
N VAL A 35 -23.45 -17.51 -0.01
CA VAL A 35 -22.05 -17.68 -0.43
C VAL A 35 -21.16 -17.28 0.73
N THR A 36 -20.24 -18.18 1.14
CA THR A 36 -19.25 -17.92 2.18
C THR A 36 -17.85 -18.04 1.58
N ALA A 37 -16.91 -17.29 2.11
CA ALA A 37 -15.51 -17.49 1.81
C ALA A 37 -14.68 -17.51 3.08
N SER A 38 -13.64 -18.35 3.09
CA SER A 38 -12.74 -18.53 4.23
C SER A 38 -11.31 -18.78 3.80
N MET A 39 -10.35 -18.25 4.57
CA MET A 39 -8.93 -18.51 4.43
C MET A 39 -8.21 -18.36 5.77
N THR A 40 -6.99 -18.89 5.84
CA THR A 40 -6.05 -18.54 6.91
C THR A 40 -5.00 -17.60 6.33
N MET A 41 -4.87 -16.41 6.90
CA MET A 41 -3.88 -15.43 6.49
C MET A 41 -3.25 -14.81 7.75
N CYS A 42 -1.91 -14.68 7.75
CA CYS A 42 -1.15 -14.16 8.89
C CYS A 42 -1.42 -14.92 10.20
N GLY A 43 -1.64 -16.24 10.11
CA GLY A 43 -1.88 -17.12 11.27
C GLY A 43 -3.30 -17.08 11.84
N ALA A 44 -4.21 -16.26 11.28
CA ALA A 44 -5.57 -16.12 11.77
C ALA A 44 -6.62 -16.47 10.71
N PRO A 45 -7.84 -16.92 11.11
CA PRO A 45 -8.94 -17.19 10.20
C PRO A 45 -9.59 -15.88 9.74
N TRP A 46 -9.84 -15.78 8.42
CA TRP A 46 -10.59 -14.72 7.79
C TRP A 46 -11.83 -15.29 7.14
N ARG A 47 -12.96 -14.61 7.28
CA ARG A 47 -14.26 -15.07 6.77
C ARG A 47 -15.11 -13.93 6.25
N SER A 48 -15.96 -14.26 5.27
CA SER A 48 -17.03 -13.40 4.77
C SER A 48 -18.24 -14.24 4.41
N GLN A 49 -19.39 -13.59 4.31
CA GLN A 49 -20.64 -14.21 3.90
C GLN A 49 -21.52 -13.19 3.18
N ALA A 50 -22.19 -13.62 2.10
CA ALA A 50 -23.19 -12.84 1.43
C ALA A 50 -24.35 -13.73 0.98
N VAL A 51 -25.58 -13.22 1.01
CA VAL A 51 -26.77 -13.92 0.57
C VAL A 51 -27.27 -13.31 -0.74
N PHE A 52 -27.56 -14.14 -1.71
CA PHE A 52 -28.06 -13.75 -3.03
C PHE A 52 -29.40 -14.41 -3.34
N VAL A 53 -30.08 -13.91 -4.35
CA VAL A 53 -31.22 -14.60 -4.97
C VAL A 53 -30.76 -15.11 -6.33
N ALA A 54 -30.84 -16.42 -6.55
CA ALA A 54 -30.50 -17.04 -7.82
C ALA A 54 -31.40 -16.53 -8.95
N GLY A 55 -30.88 -16.44 -10.17
CA GLY A 55 -31.63 -16.13 -11.35
C GLY A 55 -32.70 -17.16 -11.68
N HIS A 56 -33.51 -16.91 -12.73
CA HIS A 56 -34.51 -17.86 -13.24
C HIS A 56 -33.90 -19.18 -13.72
N ASP A 57 -32.63 -19.15 -14.05
CA ASP A 57 -31.80 -20.29 -14.45
C ASP A 57 -31.10 -21.00 -13.29
N GLY A 58 -31.33 -20.52 -12.05
CA GLY A 58 -30.67 -21.06 -10.85
C GLY A 58 -29.18 -20.67 -10.71
N ALA A 59 -28.76 -19.61 -11.40
CA ALA A 59 -27.36 -19.18 -11.44
C ALA A 59 -27.16 -17.81 -10.77
N LEU A 60 -25.91 -17.54 -10.40
CA LEU A 60 -25.40 -16.25 -9.87
C LEU A 60 -24.08 -15.92 -10.53
N ASP A 61 -23.84 -14.62 -10.75
CA ASP A 61 -22.57 -14.06 -11.14
C ASP A 61 -22.21 -12.94 -10.14
N LEU A 62 -21.18 -13.14 -9.32
CA LEU A 62 -20.84 -12.20 -8.24
C LEU A 62 -20.42 -10.81 -8.77
N ALA A 63 -19.97 -10.74 -10.01
CA ALA A 63 -19.62 -9.44 -10.63
C ALA A 63 -20.85 -8.62 -11.04
N ARG A 64 -22.00 -9.27 -11.22
CA ARG A 64 -23.22 -8.67 -11.74
C ARG A 64 -24.30 -8.56 -10.66
N ASP A 65 -24.45 -9.61 -9.85
CA ASP A 65 -25.60 -9.77 -8.97
C ASP A 65 -25.33 -9.13 -7.60
N CYS A 66 -26.28 -8.31 -7.12
CA CYS A 66 -26.20 -7.71 -5.79
C CYS A 66 -26.53 -8.73 -4.71
N PRO A 67 -25.76 -8.84 -3.63
CA PRO A 67 -26.21 -9.55 -2.46
C PRO A 67 -27.38 -8.82 -1.80
N VAL A 68 -28.36 -9.57 -1.28
CA VAL A 68 -29.50 -9.03 -0.52
C VAL A 68 -29.14 -8.78 0.94
N SER A 69 -28.07 -9.41 1.44
CA SER A 69 -27.50 -9.17 2.77
C SER A 69 -26.09 -9.77 2.87
N GLY A 70 -25.32 -9.37 3.88
CA GLY A 70 -24.03 -9.97 4.17
C GLY A 70 -22.91 -8.96 4.40
N SER A 71 -21.69 -9.35 4.11
CA SER A 71 -20.46 -8.58 4.38
C SER A 71 -20.26 -7.39 3.43
N TYR A 72 -21.00 -7.34 2.32
CA TYR A 72 -20.98 -6.25 1.33
C TYR A 72 -22.35 -6.16 0.64
N ALA A 73 -22.60 -5.07 -0.08
CA ALA A 73 -23.94 -4.75 -0.60
C ALA A 73 -23.99 -4.39 -2.10
N GLU A 74 -22.84 -4.26 -2.76
CA GLU A 74 -22.74 -3.93 -4.19
C GLU A 74 -22.30 -5.13 -5.04
N PRO A 75 -22.59 -5.16 -6.36
CA PRO A 75 -21.99 -6.16 -7.26
C PRO A 75 -20.47 -6.04 -7.24
N SER A 76 -19.78 -7.15 -6.98
CA SER A 76 -18.33 -7.15 -6.95
C SER A 76 -17.78 -8.55 -7.20
N ALA A 77 -16.98 -8.71 -8.24
CA ALA A 77 -16.33 -9.98 -8.57
C ALA A 77 -15.51 -10.55 -7.41
N MET A 78 -14.87 -9.66 -6.61
CA MET A 78 -14.04 -10.03 -5.47
C MET A 78 -14.66 -9.59 -4.13
N GLY A 79 -15.95 -9.25 -4.11
CA GLY A 79 -16.66 -8.78 -2.91
C GLY A 79 -16.55 -9.77 -1.75
N ILE A 80 -16.72 -11.03 -2.05
CA ILE A 80 -16.60 -12.10 -1.05
C ILE A 80 -15.18 -12.24 -0.48
N VAL A 81 -14.17 -11.70 -1.15
CA VAL A 81 -12.77 -11.72 -0.70
C VAL A 81 -12.40 -10.45 0.06
N TRP A 82 -12.61 -9.26 -0.54
CA TRP A 82 -12.22 -8.02 0.12
C TRP A 82 -13.08 -7.70 1.36
N SER A 83 -14.27 -8.28 1.48
CA SER A 83 -15.14 -8.10 2.66
C SER A 83 -14.85 -9.09 3.81
N MET A 84 -13.87 -9.97 3.65
CA MET A 84 -13.48 -10.86 4.76
C MET A 84 -13.03 -10.07 5.98
N ALA A 85 -13.47 -10.52 7.15
CA ALA A 85 -13.06 -9.99 8.44
C ALA A 85 -12.33 -11.07 9.27
N CYS A 86 -11.45 -10.62 10.15
CA CYS A 86 -10.76 -11.42 11.14
C CYS A 86 -11.22 -11.00 12.53
N GLU A 87 -11.57 -11.94 13.39
CA GLU A 87 -12.02 -11.65 14.78
C GLU A 87 -10.85 -11.28 15.70
N ASP A 88 -9.68 -11.89 15.50
CA ASP A 88 -8.47 -11.63 16.29
C ASP A 88 -7.51 -10.69 15.56
N VAL A 89 -7.90 -9.42 15.44
CA VAL A 89 -7.15 -8.39 14.76
C VAL A 89 -5.81 -8.06 15.46
N ALA A 90 -5.74 -8.24 16.77
CA ALA A 90 -4.57 -7.83 17.56
C ALA A 90 -3.34 -8.71 17.29
N SER A 91 -3.55 -9.98 16.89
CA SER A 91 -2.48 -10.94 16.59
C SER A 91 -2.03 -10.91 15.12
N VAL A 92 -2.68 -10.13 14.25
CA VAL A 92 -2.47 -10.19 12.81
C VAL A 92 -1.48 -9.11 12.33
N VAL A 93 -0.37 -9.55 11.74
CA VAL A 93 0.51 -8.67 10.95
C VAL A 93 -0.09 -8.49 9.56
N PHE A 94 -0.76 -7.37 9.34
CA PHE A 94 -1.40 -7.06 8.06
C PHE A 94 -0.92 -5.70 7.51
N PRO A 95 -0.65 -5.55 6.21
CA PRO A 95 -0.69 -6.60 5.18
C PRO A 95 0.34 -7.71 5.42
N PRO A 96 0.15 -8.90 4.80
CA PRO A 96 1.14 -9.98 4.93
C PRO A 96 2.51 -9.49 4.44
N ASP A 97 3.56 -9.90 5.13
CA ASP A 97 4.96 -9.61 4.79
C ASP A 97 5.63 -10.75 4.01
N ARG A 98 4.85 -11.73 3.59
CA ARG A 98 5.26 -12.95 2.92
C ARG A 98 4.62 -13.08 1.56
N THR A 99 5.21 -13.91 0.70
CA THR A 99 4.76 -14.12 -0.70
C THR A 99 4.12 -15.48 -0.94
N GLU A 100 3.88 -16.28 0.10
CA GLU A 100 3.19 -17.55 -0.02
C GLU A 100 1.77 -17.36 -0.56
N PRO A 101 1.31 -18.25 -1.48
CA PRO A 101 -0.03 -18.18 -2.02
C PRO A 101 -1.12 -18.30 -0.94
N LEU A 102 -2.23 -17.59 -1.14
CA LEU A 102 -3.41 -17.68 -0.29
C LEU A 102 -4.47 -18.56 -0.95
N ALA A 103 -4.83 -19.67 -0.31
CA ALA A 103 -5.94 -20.51 -0.74
C ALA A 103 -7.23 -20.03 -0.04
N ILE A 104 -8.22 -19.67 -0.82
CA ILE A 104 -9.52 -19.16 -0.37
C ILE A 104 -10.57 -20.20 -0.74
N ARG A 105 -11.22 -20.80 0.24
CA ARG A 105 -12.35 -21.71 0.06
C ARG A 105 -13.63 -20.89 -0.08
N ILE A 106 -14.37 -21.13 -1.15
CA ILE A 106 -15.68 -20.54 -1.42
C ILE A 106 -16.72 -21.66 -1.37
N GLU A 107 -17.83 -21.44 -0.66
CA GLU A 107 -18.95 -22.37 -0.59
C GLU A 107 -20.25 -21.61 -0.89
N ALA A 108 -21.15 -22.25 -1.64
CA ALA A 108 -22.49 -21.75 -1.92
C ALA A 108 -23.52 -22.79 -1.45
N SER A 109 -24.56 -22.36 -0.73
CA SER A 109 -25.59 -23.26 -0.19
C SER A 109 -26.95 -22.60 -0.17
N ASP A 110 -28.00 -23.37 -0.48
CA ASP A 110 -29.42 -23.02 -0.28
C ASP A 110 -30.00 -23.63 1.01
N GLY A 111 -29.14 -24.23 1.85
CA GLY A 111 -29.53 -24.97 3.06
C GLY A 111 -29.88 -26.42 2.83
N ARG A 112 -29.98 -26.89 1.57
CA ARG A 112 -30.27 -28.28 1.18
C ARG A 112 -29.12 -28.89 0.40
N GLN A 113 -28.54 -28.10 -0.51
CA GLN A 113 -27.45 -28.47 -1.38
C GLN A 113 -26.29 -27.51 -1.16
N THR A 114 -25.07 -27.97 -1.40
CA THR A 114 -23.85 -27.17 -1.24
C THR A 114 -22.90 -27.46 -2.39
N ALA A 115 -22.30 -26.42 -2.92
CA ALA A 115 -21.15 -26.50 -3.82
C ALA A 115 -19.96 -25.81 -3.19
N ALA A 116 -18.74 -26.21 -3.58
CA ALA A 116 -17.52 -25.57 -3.11
C ALA A 116 -16.47 -25.49 -4.22
N ALA A 117 -15.67 -24.44 -4.15
CA ALA A 117 -14.49 -24.26 -5.00
C ALA A 117 -13.34 -23.62 -4.20
N THR A 118 -12.14 -23.66 -4.75
CA THR A 118 -10.97 -22.98 -4.18
C THR A 118 -10.45 -21.98 -5.18
N LEU A 119 -10.16 -20.79 -4.71
CA LEU A 119 -9.47 -19.72 -5.43
C LEU A 119 -8.08 -19.58 -4.82
N VAL A 120 -7.04 -19.49 -5.64
CA VAL A 120 -5.67 -19.29 -5.18
C VAL A 120 -5.14 -17.94 -5.67
N GLN A 121 -4.77 -17.10 -4.70
CA GLN A 121 -4.12 -15.81 -4.95
C GLN A 121 -2.61 -15.94 -4.77
N GLU A 122 -1.86 -15.47 -5.76
CA GLU A 122 -0.40 -15.46 -5.75
C GLU A 122 0.14 -14.05 -5.65
N PHE A 123 1.19 -13.84 -4.86
CA PHE A 123 1.89 -12.56 -4.77
C PHE A 123 3.06 -12.48 -5.76
N GLN A 124 3.43 -13.59 -6.36
CA GLN A 124 4.61 -13.71 -7.20
C GLN A 124 4.30 -14.60 -8.40
N ALA A 125 4.63 -14.10 -9.61
CA ALA A 125 4.54 -14.91 -10.83
C ALA A 125 5.65 -15.99 -10.88
N GLU A 126 5.39 -17.05 -11.61
CA GLU A 126 6.38 -18.08 -11.87
C GLU A 126 7.66 -17.50 -12.51
N GLY A 127 8.81 -17.97 -12.06
CA GLY A 127 10.12 -17.53 -12.54
C GLY A 127 10.63 -16.20 -11.98
N VAL A 128 9.84 -15.48 -11.18
CA VAL A 128 10.36 -14.34 -10.41
C VAL A 128 11.34 -14.86 -9.36
N THR A 129 12.53 -14.27 -9.31
CA THR A 129 13.57 -14.64 -8.34
C THR A 129 13.66 -13.62 -7.21
N HIS A 130 14.16 -14.08 -6.06
CA HIS A 130 14.32 -13.26 -4.87
C HIS A 130 15.67 -13.46 -4.24
N ARG A 131 16.27 -12.36 -3.71
CA ARG A 131 17.44 -12.40 -2.83
C ARG A 131 17.46 -11.27 -1.83
N ALA A 132 18.02 -11.52 -0.65
CA ALA A 132 18.33 -10.46 0.30
C ALA A 132 19.47 -9.56 -0.22
N VAL A 133 19.39 -8.28 0.11
CA VAL A 133 20.43 -7.28 -0.16
C VAL A 133 21.00 -6.82 1.19
N ARG A 134 22.33 -6.93 1.35
CA ARG A 134 23.09 -6.54 2.55
C ARG A 134 24.47 -6.04 2.10
N GLU A 135 24.50 -4.84 1.52
CA GLU A 135 25.70 -4.32 0.86
C GLU A 135 26.33 -3.15 1.64
N GLN A 136 27.62 -3.17 1.80
CA GLN A 136 28.35 -2.06 2.43
C GLN A 136 28.68 -1.00 1.38
N VAL A 137 28.05 0.16 1.48
CA VAL A 137 28.21 1.26 0.51
C VAL A 137 28.44 2.57 1.27
N GLY A 138 29.57 3.23 1.04
CA GLY A 138 29.86 4.52 1.67
C GLY A 138 29.84 4.50 3.21
N GLY A 139 30.21 3.38 3.83
CA GLY A 139 30.19 3.22 5.29
C GLY A 139 28.81 2.92 5.88
N MET A 140 27.81 2.69 5.04
CA MET A 140 26.45 2.34 5.45
C MET A 140 26.03 0.99 4.86
N THR A 141 25.17 0.25 5.57
CA THR A 141 24.60 -1.00 5.06
C THR A 141 23.33 -0.72 4.28
N VAL A 142 23.35 -0.89 2.96
CA VAL A 142 22.14 -0.92 2.13
C VAL A 142 21.46 -2.26 2.37
N SER A 143 20.24 -2.23 2.91
CA SER A 143 19.50 -3.42 3.32
C SER A 143 18.11 -3.47 2.67
N GLY A 144 17.69 -4.65 2.22
CA GLY A 144 16.38 -4.84 1.62
C GLY A 144 16.21 -6.23 1.00
N GLU A 145 15.14 -6.39 0.25
CA GLU A 145 14.80 -7.60 -0.50
C GLU A 145 14.64 -7.25 -1.98
N LEU A 146 15.40 -7.92 -2.84
CA LEU A 146 15.38 -7.72 -4.28
C LEU A 146 14.59 -8.82 -4.95
N TYR A 147 13.59 -8.43 -5.73
CA TYR A 147 12.81 -9.29 -6.60
C TYR A 147 13.12 -8.96 -8.06
N THR A 148 13.38 -9.98 -8.86
CA THR A 148 13.75 -9.83 -10.28
C THR A 148 12.74 -10.57 -11.16
N PRO A 149 12.22 -9.94 -12.23
CA PRO A 149 11.29 -10.57 -13.17
C PRO A 149 11.84 -11.85 -13.77
N ALA A 150 10.95 -12.72 -14.23
CA ALA A 150 11.31 -13.85 -15.05
C ALA A 150 11.89 -13.41 -16.43
N GLY A 151 12.79 -14.20 -16.99
CA GLY A 151 13.40 -13.96 -18.30
C GLY A 151 14.63 -13.06 -18.25
N PRO A 152 15.22 -12.78 -19.42
CA PRO A 152 16.45 -12.03 -19.52
C PRO A 152 16.24 -10.54 -19.25
N GLY A 153 17.15 -9.93 -18.48
CA GLY A 153 17.23 -8.48 -18.30
C GLY A 153 17.87 -7.74 -19.48
N PRO A 154 18.14 -6.43 -19.35
CA PRO A 154 17.89 -5.64 -18.16
C PRO A 154 16.41 -5.26 -17.98
N HIS A 155 15.98 -5.13 -16.72
CA HIS A 155 14.63 -4.66 -16.35
C HIS A 155 14.69 -3.24 -15.78
N PRO A 156 13.64 -2.40 -15.93
CA PRO A 156 13.57 -1.14 -15.21
C PRO A 156 13.43 -1.41 -13.70
N LEU A 157 13.99 -0.54 -12.86
CA LEU A 157 14.01 -0.72 -11.42
C LEU A 157 12.98 0.15 -10.72
N VAL A 158 12.27 -0.43 -9.76
CA VAL A 158 11.51 0.28 -8.73
C VAL A 158 12.19 0.04 -7.37
N ILE A 159 12.47 1.11 -6.63
CA ILE A 159 12.86 1.03 -5.22
C ILE A 159 11.64 1.40 -4.39
N TYR A 160 11.13 0.44 -3.61
CA TYR A 160 9.95 0.62 -2.78
C TYR A 160 10.31 0.74 -1.30
N MET A 161 9.72 1.72 -0.62
CA MET A 161 9.97 2.02 0.79
C MET A 161 8.68 1.96 1.61
N ASN A 162 8.73 1.29 2.76
CA ASN A 162 7.65 1.25 3.73
C ASN A 162 7.46 2.58 4.45
N GLY A 163 6.33 2.70 5.16
CA GLY A 163 5.98 3.82 6.02
C GLY A 163 6.61 3.75 7.41
N SER A 164 5.94 4.34 8.39
CA SER A 164 6.37 4.44 9.79
C SER A 164 6.39 3.11 10.57
N SER A 165 5.95 2.02 9.96
CA SER A 165 6.11 0.66 10.51
C SER A 165 7.53 0.12 10.35
N GLY A 166 8.33 0.70 9.47
CA GLY A 166 9.66 0.18 9.10
C GLY A 166 9.59 -1.13 8.33
N GLY A 167 10.69 -1.88 8.33
CA GLY A 167 10.78 -3.15 7.60
C GLY A 167 10.77 -2.98 6.09
N VAL A 168 10.44 -4.07 5.38
CA VAL A 168 10.31 -4.12 3.91
C VAL A 168 8.91 -4.58 3.51
N ASN A 169 8.54 -4.38 2.25
CA ASN A 169 7.29 -4.84 1.68
C ASN A 169 7.56 -5.86 0.57
N ALA A 170 7.85 -7.09 0.97
CA ALA A 170 8.16 -8.19 0.07
C ALA A 170 7.04 -8.47 -0.96
N PRO A 171 5.75 -8.58 -0.57
CA PRO A 171 4.68 -8.80 -1.54
C PRO A 171 4.55 -7.68 -2.59
N ARG A 172 4.75 -6.42 -2.21
CA ARG A 172 4.72 -5.31 -3.18
C ARG A 172 5.85 -5.42 -4.20
N ALA A 173 7.06 -5.77 -3.72
CA ALA A 173 8.22 -5.96 -4.59
C ALA A 173 8.02 -7.16 -5.52
N ALA A 174 7.49 -8.27 -5.02
CA ALA A 174 7.17 -9.45 -5.81
C ALA A 174 6.12 -9.16 -6.90
N LEU A 175 5.09 -8.37 -6.58
CA LEU A 175 4.07 -7.94 -7.56
C LEU A 175 4.66 -7.04 -8.65
N PHE A 176 5.51 -6.07 -8.31
CA PHE A 176 6.22 -5.27 -9.32
C PHE A 176 7.11 -6.15 -10.20
N ALA A 177 7.83 -7.12 -9.60
CA ALA A 177 8.64 -8.06 -10.37
C ALA A 177 7.79 -8.93 -11.30
N SER A 178 6.62 -9.35 -10.85
CA SER A 178 5.65 -10.08 -11.66
C SER A 178 5.08 -9.26 -12.84
N ARG A 179 5.24 -7.93 -12.79
CA ARG A 179 4.82 -6.98 -13.84
C ARG A 179 6.00 -6.41 -14.64
N GLY A 180 7.17 -7.04 -14.56
CA GLY A 180 8.33 -6.74 -15.42
C GLY A 180 9.30 -5.68 -14.86
N TYR A 181 9.12 -5.23 -13.61
CA TYR A 181 10.03 -4.31 -12.94
C TYR A 181 10.92 -5.06 -11.96
N GLN A 182 12.23 -4.98 -12.09
CA GLN A 182 13.07 -5.33 -10.94
C GLN A 182 12.66 -4.44 -9.75
N CYS A 183 12.46 -5.02 -8.57
CA CYS A 183 12.02 -4.24 -7.42
C CYS A 183 12.86 -4.51 -6.19
N LEU A 184 13.48 -3.45 -5.66
CA LEU A 184 14.16 -3.45 -4.38
C LEU A 184 13.22 -2.90 -3.31
N ALA A 185 12.71 -3.77 -2.42
CA ALA A 185 12.08 -3.35 -1.18
C ALA A 185 13.16 -2.86 -0.23
N LEU A 186 13.46 -1.56 -0.24
CA LEU A 186 14.53 -0.94 0.52
C LEU A 186 14.08 -0.65 1.96
N ALA A 187 14.82 -1.16 2.93
CA ALA A 187 14.56 -0.89 4.33
C ALA A 187 15.11 0.48 4.76
N ILE A 188 14.26 1.32 5.34
CA ILE A 188 14.70 2.58 5.96
C ILE A 188 15.23 2.27 7.37
N PHE A 189 14.42 1.59 8.19
CA PHE A 189 14.69 1.23 9.58
C PHE A 189 13.91 -0.02 9.98
N HIS A 190 14.08 -0.51 11.23
CA HIS A 190 13.40 -1.69 11.78
C HIS A 190 13.56 -2.93 10.90
N TYR A 191 14.78 -3.17 10.45
CA TYR A 191 15.16 -4.27 9.57
C TYR A 191 16.63 -4.67 9.82
N GLU A 192 17.02 -5.86 9.38
CA GLU A 192 18.40 -6.34 9.51
C GLU A 192 19.39 -5.37 8.86
N GLY A 193 20.47 -5.03 9.58
CA GLY A 193 21.47 -4.07 9.12
C GLY A 193 21.03 -2.60 9.13
N ARG A 194 19.84 -2.30 9.67
CA ARG A 194 19.32 -0.93 9.80
C ARG A 194 19.02 -0.55 11.25
N PRO A 195 18.97 0.75 11.60
CA PRO A 195 18.54 1.19 12.91
C PRO A 195 17.16 0.63 13.29
N LYS A 196 16.93 0.38 14.59
CA LYS A 196 15.65 -0.12 15.06
C LYS A 196 14.54 0.94 14.97
N TYR A 197 14.88 2.21 15.11
CA TYR A 197 13.94 3.34 15.17
C TYR A 197 14.26 4.38 14.10
N LEU A 198 13.28 5.20 13.75
CA LEU A 198 13.39 6.26 12.76
C LEU A 198 13.89 7.56 13.41
N ASN A 199 15.15 7.59 13.80
CA ASN A 199 15.81 8.76 14.35
C ASN A 199 17.09 9.07 13.58
N ASP A 200 17.37 10.34 13.31
CA ASP A 200 18.64 10.84 12.75
C ASP A 200 19.11 10.10 11.51
N MET A 201 18.17 9.84 10.59
CA MET A 201 18.43 9.07 9.38
C MET A 201 19.12 9.94 8.31
N PRO A 202 20.36 9.61 7.89
CA PRO A 202 21.05 10.40 6.87
C PRO A 202 20.46 10.19 5.49
N LEU A 203 20.21 11.28 4.75
CA LEU A 203 19.77 11.18 3.35
C LEU A 203 20.81 10.54 2.43
N GLU A 204 22.06 10.56 2.83
CA GLU A 204 23.17 9.90 2.14
C GLU A 204 22.97 8.39 2.03
N TYR A 205 22.22 7.77 2.95
CA TYR A 205 21.82 6.37 2.83
C TYR A 205 21.10 6.08 1.52
N PHE A 206 20.16 6.94 1.16
CA PHE A 206 19.38 6.77 -0.07
C PHE A 206 20.22 7.09 -1.31
N GLU A 207 21.10 8.07 -1.24
CA GLU A 207 22.06 8.33 -2.31
C GLU A 207 22.94 7.11 -2.58
N HIS A 208 23.50 6.51 -1.53
CA HIS A 208 24.33 5.31 -1.64
C HIS A 208 23.53 4.14 -2.21
N ALA A 209 22.29 3.94 -1.74
CA ALA A 209 21.41 2.89 -2.26
C ALA A 209 21.08 3.09 -3.75
N LEU A 210 20.79 4.32 -4.17
CA LEU A 210 20.51 4.68 -5.57
C LEU A 210 21.74 4.46 -6.47
N ARG A 211 22.92 4.93 -6.05
CA ARG A 211 24.17 4.75 -6.80
C ARG A 211 24.56 3.27 -6.91
N TRP A 212 24.47 2.54 -5.81
CA TRP A 212 24.69 1.09 -5.81
C TRP A 212 23.71 0.38 -6.75
N ALA A 213 22.43 0.67 -6.65
CA ALA A 213 21.40 0.05 -7.47
C ALA A 213 21.61 0.32 -8.97
N ARG A 214 22.02 1.54 -9.34
CA ARG A 214 22.34 1.87 -10.74
C ARG A 214 23.58 1.14 -11.25
N ALA A 215 24.59 0.97 -10.40
CA ALA A 215 25.86 0.31 -10.78
C ALA A 215 25.70 -1.23 -10.84
N GLU A 216 25.14 -1.83 -9.79
CA GLU A 216 25.15 -3.28 -9.61
C GLU A 216 23.92 -3.97 -10.26
N LEU A 217 22.76 -3.31 -10.26
CA LEU A 217 21.55 -3.87 -10.85
C LEU A 217 21.39 -3.49 -12.32
N ALA A 218 22.15 -2.50 -12.79
CA ALA A 218 22.19 -2.03 -14.18
C ALA A 218 20.80 -1.95 -14.83
N PRO A 219 19.87 -1.14 -14.27
CA PRO A 219 18.49 -1.12 -14.75
C PRO A 219 18.42 -0.66 -16.21
N ARG A 220 17.41 -1.17 -16.94
CA ARG A 220 17.20 -0.85 -18.36
C ARG A 220 17.13 0.65 -18.56
N ASP A 221 17.92 1.18 -19.50
CA ASP A 221 18.06 2.60 -19.82
C ASP A 221 18.42 3.49 -18.60
N GLY A 222 18.99 2.90 -17.56
CA GLY A 222 19.26 3.56 -16.30
C GLY A 222 18.01 3.94 -15.52
N PHE A 223 16.82 3.38 -15.84
CA PHE A 223 15.56 3.76 -15.22
C PHE A 223 15.44 3.28 -13.78
N VAL A 224 15.31 4.23 -12.84
CA VAL A 224 15.07 3.99 -11.42
C VAL A 224 13.88 4.81 -10.95
N ALA A 225 12.77 4.17 -10.60
CA ALA A 225 11.65 4.82 -9.94
C ALA A 225 11.74 4.67 -8.43
N LEU A 226 11.50 5.76 -7.67
CA LEU A 226 11.26 5.69 -6.24
C LEU A 226 9.76 5.54 -5.98
N SER A 227 9.40 4.63 -5.10
CA SER A 227 8.03 4.44 -4.65
C SER A 227 7.98 4.23 -3.14
N GLY A 228 6.91 4.65 -2.50
CA GLY A 228 6.72 4.40 -1.08
C GLY A 228 5.38 4.84 -0.57
N ILE A 229 5.00 4.32 0.61
CA ILE A 229 3.73 4.64 1.26
C ILE A 229 3.94 5.45 2.53
N SER A 230 3.08 6.44 2.78
CA SER A 230 3.07 7.21 4.03
C SER A 230 4.45 7.89 4.25
N ARG A 231 5.18 7.57 5.30
CA ARG A 231 6.56 8.01 5.51
C ARG A 231 7.45 7.67 4.30
N GLY A 232 7.26 6.50 3.68
CA GLY A 232 7.97 6.12 2.44
C GLY A 232 7.59 7.01 1.25
N GLY A 233 6.35 7.48 1.17
CA GLY A 233 5.89 8.47 0.18
C GLY A 233 6.53 9.84 0.39
N GLU A 234 6.57 10.32 1.64
CA GLU A 234 7.33 11.52 2.05
C GLU A 234 8.81 11.38 1.66
N THR A 235 9.41 10.24 2.01
CA THR A 235 10.82 9.94 1.71
C THR A 235 11.10 9.92 0.21
N SER A 236 10.21 9.35 -0.60
CA SER A 236 10.37 9.30 -2.07
C SER A 236 10.43 10.70 -2.67
N LEU A 237 9.55 11.61 -2.24
CA LEU A 237 9.57 13.02 -2.66
C LEU A 237 10.83 13.74 -2.18
N LEU A 238 11.22 13.53 -0.92
CA LEU A 238 12.38 14.15 -0.31
C LEU A 238 13.69 13.74 -1.01
N VAL A 239 13.88 12.44 -1.19
CA VAL A 239 15.08 11.89 -1.84
C VAL A 239 15.19 12.34 -3.30
N ALA A 240 14.09 12.29 -4.07
CA ALA A 240 14.09 12.77 -5.44
C ALA A 240 14.42 14.27 -5.53
N SER A 241 13.96 15.09 -4.58
CA SER A 241 14.25 16.51 -4.54
C SER A 241 15.70 16.85 -4.21
N HIS A 242 16.40 15.94 -3.49
CA HIS A 242 17.81 16.11 -3.12
C HIS A 242 18.79 15.45 -4.09
N TYR A 243 18.35 14.39 -4.79
CA TYR A 243 19.19 13.62 -5.72
C TYR A 243 18.46 13.41 -7.06
N PRO A 244 18.05 14.51 -7.74
CA PRO A 244 17.20 14.45 -8.93
C PRO A 244 17.81 13.64 -10.08
N ASP A 245 19.12 13.67 -10.25
CA ASP A 245 19.83 12.98 -11.33
C ASP A 245 19.87 11.45 -11.16
N LEU A 246 19.54 10.95 -9.96
CA LEU A 246 19.55 9.52 -9.66
C LEU A 246 18.17 8.87 -9.81
N VAL A 247 17.11 9.67 -9.99
CA VAL A 247 15.71 9.21 -9.99
C VAL A 247 15.05 9.51 -11.33
N SER A 248 14.40 8.52 -11.92
CA SER A 248 13.70 8.64 -13.22
C SER A 248 12.21 8.93 -13.07
N ALA A 249 11.58 8.45 -11.99
CA ALA A 249 10.16 8.70 -11.68
C ALA A 249 9.90 8.57 -10.18
N VAL A 250 8.83 9.16 -9.68
CA VAL A 250 8.37 9.01 -8.29
C VAL A 250 6.91 8.57 -8.25
N VAL A 251 6.60 7.58 -7.42
CA VAL A 251 5.23 7.17 -7.05
C VAL A 251 5.08 7.29 -5.54
N ALA A 252 4.36 8.29 -5.07
CA ALA A 252 4.19 8.57 -3.65
C ALA A 252 2.75 8.28 -3.20
N TYR A 253 2.59 7.19 -2.41
CA TYR A 253 1.30 6.80 -1.85
C TYR A 253 1.07 7.52 -0.53
N VAL A 254 -0.09 8.15 -0.41
CA VAL A 254 -0.53 8.94 0.76
C VAL A 254 0.61 9.79 1.33
N PRO A 255 1.25 10.66 0.50
CA PRO A 255 2.46 11.36 0.88
C PRO A 255 2.20 12.62 1.71
N SER A 256 3.30 13.25 2.15
CA SER A 256 3.31 14.58 2.76
C SER A 256 4.15 15.57 1.92
N PRO A 257 3.76 16.86 1.83
CA PRO A 257 4.54 17.93 1.21
C PRO A 257 5.64 18.49 2.12
N VAL A 258 5.68 18.06 3.36
CA VAL A 258 6.60 18.51 4.41
C VAL A 258 7.25 17.33 5.12
N MET A 259 8.41 17.55 5.68
CA MET A 259 9.07 16.59 6.56
C MET A 259 8.38 16.61 7.94
N HIS A 260 8.12 15.42 8.46
CA HIS A 260 7.60 15.24 9.83
C HIS A 260 8.70 14.72 10.76
N GLY A 261 8.58 14.99 12.06
CA GLY A 261 9.35 14.33 13.10
C GLY A 261 9.01 12.84 13.21
N VAL A 262 9.58 12.14 14.18
CA VAL A 262 9.42 10.68 14.31
C VAL A 262 7.97 10.22 14.52
N VAL A 263 7.12 11.08 15.08
CA VAL A 263 5.71 10.82 15.41
C VAL A 263 5.55 9.53 16.24
N SER A 264 5.26 8.41 15.59
CA SER A 264 5.06 7.10 16.24
C SER A 264 6.20 6.10 16.00
N ALA A 265 7.28 6.49 15.30
CA ALA A 265 8.36 5.59 14.87
C ALA A 265 9.71 5.86 15.56
N GLY A 266 9.77 6.78 16.51
CA GLY A 266 11.00 7.12 17.24
C GLY A 266 11.34 6.12 18.34
N ALA A 267 12.57 6.24 18.86
CA ALA A 267 13.05 5.45 19.99
C ALA A 267 12.19 5.71 21.25
N PRO A 268 12.06 4.73 22.14
CA PRO A 268 11.36 4.92 23.42
C PRO A 268 11.91 6.12 24.19
N GLY A 269 11.02 6.98 24.70
CA GLY A 269 11.39 8.18 25.43
C GLY A 269 11.71 9.40 24.56
N THR A 270 11.75 9.27 23.22
CA THR A 270 11.82 10.44 22.33
C THR A 270 10.42 11.04 22.14
N GLY A 271 10.33 12.37 22.05
CA GLY A 271 9.09 13.06 21.72
C GLY A 271 8.66 12.81 20.27
N ARG A 272 7.39 13.08 19.95
CA ARG A 272 6.86 12.99 18.56
C ARG A 272 7.57 13.93 17.59
N ASP A 273 8.14 14.99 18.12
CA ASP A 273 8.89 16.05 17.45
C ASP A 273 10.39 15.77 17.36
N ALA A 274 10.84 14.58 17.75
CA ALA A 274 12.25 14.21 17.58
C ALA A 274 12.64 14.15 16.09
N GLN A 275 13.93 14.40 15.83
CA GLN A 275 14.55 14.49 14.52
C GLN A 275 14.45 13.17 13.75
N VAL A 276 14.13 13.26 12.44
CA VAL A 276 14.13 12.11 11.52
C VAL A 276 15.26 12.18 10.51
N TRP A 277 15.34 13.29 9.76
CA TRP A 277 16.25 13.36 8.62
C TRP A 277 17.46 14.23 8.89
N THR A 278 18.62 13.77 8.50
CA THR A 278 19.86 14.56 8.48
C THR A 278 20.44 14.62 7.08
N LYS A 279 21.20 15.66 6.76
CA LYS A 279 21.99 15.79 5.54
C LYS A 279 23.34 16.40 5.87
N ALA A 280 24.42 15.79 5.44
CA ALA A 280 25.80 16.17 5.80
C ALA A 280 25.98 16.33 7.32
N GLY A 281 25.35 15.45 8.10
CA GLY A 281 25.35 15.48 9.56
C GLY A 281 24.50 16.57 10.22
N ALA A 282 23.89 17.46 9.45
CA ALA A 282 23.02 18.50 9.98
C ALA A 282 21.54 18.05 9.95
N PRO A 283 20.75 18.34 11.01
CA PRO A 283 19.33 18.01 11.04
C PRO A 283 18.55 18.84 10.00
N LEU A 284 17.59 18.18 9.33
CA LEU A 284 16.64 18.85 8.44
C LEU A 284 15.41 19.28 9.25
N PRO A 285 14.90 20.51 9.07
CA PRO A 285 13.75 20.97 9.82
C PRO A 285 12.50 20.14 9.51
N HIS A 286 11.60 19.99 10.49
CA HIS A 286 10.34 19.27 10.31
C HIS A 286 9.15 20.06 10.88
N LEU A 287 7.93 19.69 10.48
CA LEU A 287 6.71 20.47 10.77
C LEU A 287 6.43 20.67 12.25
N TRP A 288 6.83 19.73 13.12
CA TRP A 288 6.53 19.77 14.54
C TRP A 288 7.50 20.66 15.35
N GLN A 289 8.63 21.00 14.76
CA GLN A 289 9.66 21.80 15.43
C GLN A 289 9.21 23.25 15.55
N ASP A 290 9.22 23.79 16.78
CA ASP A 290 8.83 25.17 17.09
C ASP A 290 7.49 25.58 16.44
N ASN A 291 6.52 24.66 16.43
CA ASN A 291 5.21 24.85 15.83
C ASN A 291 4.16 25.17 16.90
N ALA A 292 3.79 26.44 17.01
CA ALA A 292 2.83 26.92 18.00
C ALA A 292 1.38 26.47 17.75
N SER A 293 1.07 26.03 16.54
CA SER A 293 -0.27 25.55 16.15
C SER A 293 -0.46 24.05 16.35
N ALA A 294 0.61 23.29 16.57
CA ALA A 294 0.55 21.83 16.72
C ALA A 294 -0.24 21.42 17.96
N ASN A 295 -1.33 20.68 17.74
CA ASN A 295 -2.21 20.23 18.81
C ASN A 295 -2.60 18.76 18.61
N TRP A 296 -2.17 17.92 19.55
CA TRP A 296 -2.47 16.50 19.58
C TRP A 296 -3.67 16.15 20.46
N ASP A 297 -4.17 17.07 21.29
CA ASP A 297 -5.24 16.80 22.26
C ASP A 297 -6.51 16.30 21.56
N ALA A 298 -6.87 16.93 20.43
CA ALA A 298 -8.03 16.52 19.65
C ALA A 298 -7.93 15.10 19.07
N ALA A 299 -6.71 14.65 18.74
CA ALA A 299 -6.47 13.30 18.20
C ALA A 299 -6.62 12.22 19.29
N TYR A 300 -6.46 12.56 20.56
CA TYR A 300 -6.53 11.63 21.69
C TYR A 300 -7.66 11.94 22.68
N ALA A 301 -8.58 12.83 22.32
CA ALA A 301 -9.72 13.20 23.16
C ALA A 301 -10.76 12.06 23.29
N SER A 302 -10.82 11.15 22.33
CA SER A 302 -11.70 9.97 22.36
C SER A 302 -10.96 8.73 22.84
N GLN A 303 -11.73 7.65 23.09
CA GLN A 303 -11.14 6.32 23.25
C GLN A 303 -10.61 5.81 21.91
N PRO A 304 -9.56 4.92 21.91
CA PRO A 304 -9.08 4.32 20.68
C PRO A 304 -10.18 3.53 19.96
N PRO A 305 -10.11 3.38 18.63
CA PRO A 305 -8.97 3.72 17.77
C PRO A 305 -8.83 5.23 17.51
N TYR A 306 -7.59 5.71 17.48
CA TYR A 306 -7.30 7.13 17.32
C TYR A 306 -7.17 7.57 15.88
N ARG A 307 -7.84 8.67 15.52
CA ARG A 307 -7.72 9.32 14.22
C ARG A 307 -6.84 10.56 14.36
N GLN A 308 -5.70 10.60 13.66
CA GLN A 308 -4.66 11.60 13.88
C GLN A 308 -4.74 12.81 12.94
N THR A 309 -5.56 12.76 11.89
CA THR A 309 -5.66 13.79 10.84
C THR A 309 -5.83 15.20 11.40
N HIS A 310 -6.59 15.38 12.48
CA HIS A 310 -6.79 16.69 13.11
C HIS A 310 -5.51 17.29 13.69
N ALA A 311 -4.62 16.47 14.26
CA ALA A 311 -3.34 16.93 14.77
C ALA A 311 -2.45 17.43 13.62
N PHE A 312 -2.38 16.67 12.54
CA PHE A 312 -1.62 17.05 11.36
C PHE A 312 -2.16 18.33 10.70
N LEU A 313 -3.48 18.47 10.59
CA LEU A 313 -4.12 19.70 10.10
C LEU A 313 -3.85 20.89 11.03
N SER A 314 -3.82 20.71 12.35
CA SER A 314 -3.49 21.78 13.27
C SER A 314 -2.08 22.32 13.01
N ALA A 315 -1.12 21.43 12.85
CA ALA A 315 0.28 21.79 12.62
C ALA A 315 0.48 22.55 11.28
N THR A 316 -0.35 22.33 10.27
CA THR A 316 -0.24 23.07 8.99
C THR A 316 -0.66 24.53 9.07
N ARG A 317 -1.29 24.97 10.18
CA ARG A 317 -1.72 26.36 10.38
C ARG A 317 -0.56 27.31 10.69
N ASP A 318 0.54 26.79 11.21
CA ASP A 318 1.78 27.55 11.36
C ASP A 318 2.51 27.59 10.02
N SER A 319 2.30 28.67 9.27
CA SER A 319 2.89 28.83 7.93
C SER A 319 4.43 28.91 7.98
N ALA A 320 5.02 29.43 9.04
CA ALA A 320 6.48 29.52 9.18
C ALA A 320 7.07 28.12 9.42
N ALA A 321 6.47 27.31 10.30
CA ALA A 321 6.87 25.92 10.51
C ALA A 321 6.67 25.08 9.25
N PHE A 322 5.55 25.28 8.54
CA PHE A 322 5.25 24.60 7.28
C PHE A 322 6.31 24.88 6.21
N GLU A 323 6.67 26.16 5.99
CA GLU A 323 7.68 26.54 5.00
C GLU A 323 9.09 26.05 5.37
N ARG A 324 9.45 26.05 6.66
CA ARG A 324 10.74 25.48 7.10
C ARG A 324 10.84 23.98 6.84
N ALA A 325 9.74 23.26 7.04
CA ALA A 325 9.68 21.79 6.92
C ALA A 325 9.44 21.32 5.48
N ARG A 326 9.23 22.21 4.55
CA ARG A 326 8.81 21.94 3.20
C ARG A 326 9.80 21.08 2.41
N ILE A 327 9.29 20.06 1.73
CA ILE A 327 10.05 19.30 0.74
C ILE A 327 10.12 20.13 -0.54
N PRO A 328 11.32 20.43 -1.08
CA PRO A 328 11.47 21.26 -2.29
C PRO A 328 11.17 20.44 -3.57
N VAL A 329 9.92 20.01 -3.73
CA VAL A 329 9.46 19.09 -4.80
C VAL A 329 9.65 19.64 -6.21
N GLU A 330 9.85 20.95 -6.35
CA GLU A 330 10.19 21.63 -7.60
C GLU A 330 11.64 21.40 -8.05
N ASN A 331 12.52 20.94 -7.17
CA ASN A 331 13.91 20.61 -7.52
C ASN A 331 14.00 19.28 -8.30
N TYR A 332 12.95 18.49 -8.32
CA TYR A 332 12.90 17.25 -9.08
C TYR A 332 12.13 17.46 -10.40
N PRO A 333 12.81 17.47 -11.56
CA PRO A 333 12.16 17.75 -12.85
C PRO A 333 11.39 16.55 -13.42
N GLY A 334 11.68 15.33 -12.97
CA GLY A 334 11.07 14.10 -13.49
C GLY A 334 9.59 13.94 -13.14
N PRO A 335 8.90 12.96 -13.74
CA PRO A 335 7.48 12.72 -13.51
C PRO A 335 7.19 12.21 -12.10
N VAL A 336 6.12 12.74 -11.49
CA VAL A 336 5.64 12.34 -10.16
C VAL A 336 4.18 11.87 -10.27
N MET A 337 3.90 10.72 -9.70
CA MET A 337 2.54 10.25 -9.44
C MET A 337 2.27 10.28 -7.94
N LEU A 338 1.20 10.97 -7.57
CA LEU A 338 0.67 11.02 -6.22
C LEU A 338 -0.57 10.12 -6.15
N VAL A 339 -0.63 9.27 -5.13
CA VAL A 339 -1.83 8.49 -4.79
C VAL A 339 -2.27 8.94 -3.41
N SER A 340 -3.50 9.42 -3.27
CA SER A 340 -4.03 9.87 -1.98
C SER A 340 -5.36 9.24 -1.63
N ALA A 341 -5.74 9.32 -0.37
CA ALA A 341 -6.97 8.78 0.17
C ALA A 341 -7.82 9.93 0.76
N SER A 342 -9.09 10.05 0.33
CA SER A 342 -9.89 11.22 0.69
C SER A 342 -10.46 11.16 2.13
N ASP A 343 -10.49 9.98 2.74
CA ASP A 343 -10.86 9.77 4.15
C ASP A 343 -9.69 9.25 4.99
N ASP A 344 -8.49 9.74 4.72
CA ASP A 344 -7.26 9.36 5.42
C ASP A 344 -7.32 9.72 6.90
N GLY A 345 -7.27 8.71 7.78
CA GLY A 345 -7.36 8.88 9.24
C GLY A 345 -6.04 9.21 9.91
N PHE A 346 -4.89 9.07 9.22
CA PHE A 346 -3.59 9.36 9.80
C PHE A 346 -3.18 10.81 9.56
N TRP A 347 -3.16 11.26 8.31
CA TRP A 347 -2.89 12.64 7.93
C TRP A 347 -3.67 13.03 6.66
N PRO A 348 -3.81 14.31 6.32
CA PRO A 348 -4.69 14.75 5.22
C PRO A 348 -4.03 14.53 3.86
N SER A 349 -3.81 13.26 3.44
CA SER A 349 -2.99 12.92 2.27
C SER A 349 -3.49 13.53 0.96
N THR A 350 -4.81 13.72 0.78
CA THR A 350 -5.35 14.38 -0.41
C THR A 350 -4.98 15.86 -0.45
N ALA A 351 -5.23 16.60 0.64
CA ALA A 351 -4.82 18.01 0.73
C ALA A 351 -3.29 18.17 0.59
N TYR A 352 -2.53 17.27 1.16
CA TYR A 352 -1.08 17.23 1.05
C TYR A 352 -0.63 17.00 -0.40
N SER A 353 -1.23 16.04 -1.08
CA SER A 353 -0.95 15.78 -2.50
C SER A 353 -1.31 16.95 -3.39
N GLU A 354 -2.40 17.66 -3.13
CA GLU A 354 -2.78 18.87 -3.85
C GLU A 354 -1.75 20.01 -3.67
N ILE A 355 -1.14 20.15 -2.49
CA ILE A 355 -0.06 21.12 -2.26
C ILE A 355 1.15 20.77 -3.12
N VAL A 356 1.57 19.50 -3.16
CA VAL A 356 2.66 19.01 -4.02
C VAL A 356 2.32 19.29 -5.48
N MET A 357 1.11 18.92 -5.91
CA MET A 357 0.68 19.08 -7.31
C MET A 357 0.69 20.54 -7.75
N ARG A 358 0.03 21.45 -6.99
CA ARG A 358 -0.02 22.88 -7.30
C ARG A 358 1.37 23.49 -7.42
N ARG A 359 2.28 23.11 -6.50
CA ARG A 359 3.63 23.60 -6.48
C ARG A 359 4.43 23.15 -7.69
N ARG A 360 4.38 21.87 -8.03
CA ARG A 360 5.06 21.34 -9.21
C ARG A 360 4.48 21.90 -10.52
N GLN A 361 3.16 22.05 -10.60
CA GLN A 361 2.49 22.67 -11.75
C GLN A 361 2.90 24.12 -11.95
N ALA A 362 3.10 24.90 -10.88
CA ALA A 362 3.61 26.27 -10.96
C ALA A 362 5.01 26.35 -11.60
N HIS A 363 5.76 25.26 -11.61
CA HIS A 363 7.07 25.13 -12.25
C HIS A 363 7.01 24.36 -13.58
N GLY A 364 5.81 24.07 -14.11
CA GLY A 364 5.63 23.32 -15.37
C GLY A 364 6.06 21.86 -15.31
N LEU A 365 6.12 21.25 -14.11
CA LEU A 365 6.65 19.90 -13.91
C LEU A 365 5.54 18.83 -14.03
N PRO A 366 5.83 17.69 -14.70
CA PRO A 366 4.84 16.63 -14.92
C PRO A 366 4.42 15.98 -13.59
N THR A 367 3.13 16.11 -13.27
CA THR A 367 2.58 15.59 -12.02
C THR A 367 1.20 15.02 -12.25
N PHE A 368 0.98 13.80 -11.78
CA PHE A 368 -0.27 13.04 -11.86
C PHE A 368 -0.81 12.82 -10.45
N HIS A 369 -2.13 12.84 -10.28
CA HIS A 369 -2.76 12.62 -8.99
C HIS A 369 -3.95 11.67 -9.13
N HIS A 370 -3.90 10.55 -8.44
CA HIS A 370 -4.99 9.59 -8.28
C HIS A 370 -5.55 9.70 -6.87
N VAL A 371 -6.84 9.99 -6.76
CA VAL A 371 -7.53 10.09 -5.47
C VAL A 371 -8.36 8.84 -5.25
N CYS A 372 -8.04 8.07 -4.23
CA CYS A 372 -8.86 6.96 -3.74
C CYS A 372 -10.04 7.52 -2.94
N MET A 373 -11.17 7.72 -3.62
CA MET A 373 -12.36 8.37 -3.05
C MET A 373 -12.97 7.51 -1.93
N GLY A 374 -13.19 8.12 -0.76
CA GLY A 374 -13.73 7.46 0.44
C GLY A 374 -12.80 6.43 1.07
N ALA A 375 -11.60 6.22 0.53
CA ALA A 375 -10.61 5.31 1.10
C ALA A 375 -9.79 5.98 2.20
N GLY A 376 -9.24 5.14 3.10
CA GLY A 376 -8.37 5.54 4.20
C GLY A 376 -6.88 5.41 3.86
N HIS A 377 -6.04 5.62 4.89
CA HIS A 377 -4.57 5.65 4.76
C HIS A 377 -3.94 4.36 4.22
N HIS A 378 -4.58 3.23 4.46
CA HIS A 378 -4.05 1.92 4.10
C HIS A 378 -4.32 1.58 2.62
N VAL A 379 -3.60 2.23 1.70
CA VAL A 379 -3.60 1.89 0.27
C VAL A 379 -2.62 0.73 0.06
N HIS A 380 -3.15 -0.50 0.00
CA HIS A 380 -2.35 -1.73 -0.04
C HIS A 380 -2.43 -2.44 -1.40
N TYR A 381 -3.01 -3.64 -1.42
CA TYR A 381 -3.08 -4.52 -2.59
C TYR A 381 -4.51 -4.67 -3.09
N PRO A 382 -4.72 -4.84 -4.39
CA PRO A 382 -6.03 -5.27 -4.88
C PRO A 382 -6.40 -6.66 -4.35
N CYS A 383 -7.70 -6.95 -4.29
CA CYS A 383 -8.25 -8.27 -4.00
C CYS A 383 -7.79 -8.95 -2.70
N LEU A 384 -7.39 -8.18 -1.68
CA LEU A 384 -7.20 -8.64 -0.30
C LEU A 384 -8.28 -8.06 0.62
N PRO A 385 -8.48 -8.62 1.84
CA PRO A 385 -9.38 -8.03 2.81
C PRO A 385 -9.12 -6.55 3.05
N ALA A 386 -10.16 -5.74 2.99
CA ALA A 386 -10.13 -4.28 3.16
C ALA A 386 -10.86 -3.83 4.44
N THR A 387 -11.25 -4.77 5.29
CA THR A 387 -12.04 -4.55 6.51
C THR A 387 -11.20 -4.13 7.71
N LEU A 388 -9.86 -4.34 7.65
CA LEU A 388 -8.96 -3.99 8.74
C LEU A 388 -8.59 -2.49 8.68
N ILE A 389 -9.53 -1.65 9.09
CA ILE A 389 -9.40 -0.19 9.09
C ILE A 389 -8.56 0.27 10.28
N SER A 390 -8.78 -0.34 11.45
CA SER A 390 -8.08 0.01 12.69
C SER A 390 -7.17 -1.12 13.13
N LYS A 391 -5.91 -0.78 13.44
CA LYS A 391 -4.92 -1.75 13.95
C LYS A 391 -3.87 -1.08 14.84
N PRO A 392 -3.19 -1.84 15.72
CA PRO A 392 -2.04 -1.33 16.44
C PRO A 392 -0.93 -0.91 15.49
N HIS A 393 -0.36 0.27 15.70
CA HIS A 393 0.81 0.73 14.97
C HIS A 393 2.04 -0.07 15.39
N ALA A 394 2.79 -0.62 14.42
CA ALA A 394 3.86 -1.57 14.67
C ALA A 394 4.95 -1.07 15.64
N MET A 395 5.27 0.24 15.63
CA MET A 395 6.32 0.80 16.46
C MET A 395 5.83 1.34 17.80
N SER A 396 4.63 1.93 17.86
CA SER A 396 4.12 2.58 19.09
C SER A 396 3.07 1.75 19.83
N GLY A 397 2.50 0.72 19.21
CA GLY A 397 1.39 -0.04 19.76
C GLY A 397 0.06 0.71 19.86
N LEU A 398 0.00 1.98 19.48
CA LEU A 398 -1.24 2.76 19.48
C LEU A 398 -2.24 2.17 18.51
N LEU A 399 -3.47 1.94 18.95
CA LEU A 399 -4.56 1.53 18.08
C LEU A 399 -5.03 2.74 17.27
N LEU A 400 -4.72 2.74 15.98
CA LEU A 400 -4.97 3.85 15.07
C LEU A 400 -6.08 3.49 14.08
N ASP A 401 -6.94 4.48 13.77
CA ASP A 401 -7.94 4.43 12.72
C ASP A 401 -7.37 5.02 11.42
N ALA A 402 -7.23 4.17 10.41
CA ALA A 402 -6.74 4.57 9.10
C ALA A 402 -7.79 5.29 8.23
N GLY A 403 -9.05 5.25 8.62
CA GLY A 403 -10.17 5.79 7.86
C GLY A 403 -10.66 4.90 6.72
N GLY A 404 -11.60 5.42 5.98
CA GLY A 404 -12.25 4.74 4.86
C GLY A 404 -13.35 3.78 5.26
N THR A 405 -13.95 3.16 4.24
CA THR A 405 -14.87 2.03 4.38
C THR A 405 -14.28 0.81 3.67
N PRO A 406 -14.69 -0.43 4.02
CA PRO A 406 -14.16 -1.62 3.35
C PRO A 406 -14.28 -1.58 1.83
N SER A 407 -15.43 -1.18 1.29
CA SER A 407 -15.65 -1.10 -0.16
C SER A 407 -14.82 0.01 -0.82
N ALA A 408 -14.74 1.20 -0.20
CA ALA A 408 -13.92 2.28 -0.72
C ALA A 408 -12.42 1.96 -0.66
N ASN A 409 -11.96 1.29 0.41
CA ASN A 409 -10.58 0.81 0.53
C ASN A 409 -10.27 -0.24 -0.54
N ALA A 410 -11.17 -1.18 -0.80
CA ALA A 410 -11.00 -2.18 -1.86
C ALA A 410 -10.92 -1.54 -3.24
N ALA A 411 -11.83 -0.64 -3.57
CA ALA A 411 -11.83 0.11 -4.83
C ALA A 411 -10.58 1.00 -4.97
N GLY A 412 -10.18 1.68 -3.89
CA GLY A 412 -8.97 2.49 -3.85
C GLY A 412 -7.69 1.67 -4.07
N ASN A 413 -7.61 0.49 -3.47
CA ASN A 413 -6.48 -0.44 -3.66
C ASN A 413 -6.35 -0.89 -5.12
N GLU A 414 -7.46 -1.31 -5.73
CA GLU A 414 -7.47 -1.76 -7.12
C GLU A 414 -7.19 -0.61 -8.09
N GLY A 415 -7.95 0.48 -7.99
CA GLY A 415 -7.83 1.62 -8.89
C GLY A 415 -6.44 2.28 -8.85
N SER A 416 -5.88 2.46 -7.65
CA SER A 416 -4.54 3.04 -7.50
C SER A 416 -3.44 2.14 -8.03
N TYR A 417 -3.55 0.83 -7.82
CA TYR A 417 -2.58 -0.14 -8.33
C TYR A 417 -2.52 -0.13 -9.86
N LEU A 418 -3.69 -0.18 -10.51
CA LEU A 418 -3.79 -0.11 -11.96
C LEU A 418 -3.26 1.22 -12.53
N ALA A 419 -3.60 2.34 -11.87
CA ALA A 419 -3.13 3.67 -12.26
C ALA A 419 -1.60 3.80 -12.14
N VAL A 420 -1.01 3.21 -11.10
CA VAL A 420 0.45 3.19 -10.91
C VAL A 420 1.16 2.33 -11.96
N LEU A 421 0.63 1.16 -12.29
CA LEU A 421 1.18 0.34 -13.37
C LEU A 421 1.11 1.06 -14.71
N ASP A 422 0.00 1.75 -15.00
CA ASP A 422 -0.14 2.55 -16.21
C ASP A 422 0.87 3.70 -16.26
N PHE A 423 1.03 4.43 -15.15
CA PHE A 423 2.03 5.50 -15.05
C PHE A 423 3.45 4.96 -15.27
N LEU A 424 3.85 3.91 -14.54
CA LEU A 424 5.18 3.31 -14.66
C LEU A 424 5.41 2.72 -16.07
N GLY A 425 4.40 2.13 -16.68
CA GLY A 425 4.48 1.63 -18.06
C GLY A 425 4.79 2.72 -19.06
N ARG A 426 4.13 3.89 -18.92
CA ARG A 426 4.37 5.05 -19.79
C ARG A 426 5.76 5.65 -19.62
N VAL A 427 6.25 5.79 -18.37
CA VAL A 427 7.54 6.46 -18.11
C VAL A 427 8.73 5.51 -18.12
N GLY A 428 8.53 4.22 -17.85
CA GLY A 428 9.58 3.18 -17.77
C GLY A 428 9.61 2.23 -18.98
N GLY A 429 8.70 2.41 -19.96
CA GLY A 429 8.71 1.63 -21.20
C GLY A 429 8.41 0.14 -21.03
N VAL A 430 7.66 -0.27 -20.01
CA VAL A 430 7.19 -1.65 -19.84
C VAL A 430 5.82 -1.79 -20.49
N ALA A 431 5.71 -2.64 -21.51
CA ALA A 431 4.42 -2.98 -22.10
C ALA A 431 3.56 -3.74 -21.07
N ARG A 432 2.24 -3.48 -21.05
CA ARG A 432 1.28 -4.21 -20.23
C ARG A 432 1.05 -5.63 -20.76
#